data_78de8590c68262b5cab029836fbdc18c
#
_entry.id   78de8590c68262b5cab029836fbdc18c
#
_cell.length_a   1.000
_cell.length_b   1.000
_cell.length_c   1.000
_cell.angle_alpha   90.00
_cell.angle_beta   90.00
_cell.angle_gamma   90.00
#
_symmetry.space_group_name_H-M   'P 1'
#
loop_
_entity.id
_entity.type
_entity.pdbx_description
1 polymer ?
#
loop_
_entity_poly.entity_id
_entity_poly.type
_entity_poly.pdbx_seq_one_letter_code
_entity_poly.pdbx_strand_id
1 'polypeptide(L)'
;MKKDYKHIFEPFTVRRMTVKNRIMMTPMGTNYGEQSGEMSFLHINYYEQRAKGGTGLIMVENASIDSPEGSNGTTQLRIDHDNYIPRLFKLTETIH
;
A
#
# COMPACT_ATOMS: atom_id res chain seq x y z
N MET A 1 -9.44 18.63 -25.24
CA MET A 1 -8.07 18.85 -25.67
C MET A 1 -7.17 17.80 -25.04
N LYS A 2 -6.46 17.06 -25.87
CA LYS A 2 -5.49 16.07 -25.36
C LYS A 2 -4.19 16.79 -25.00
N LYS A 3 -3.78 16.61 -23.77
CA LYS A 3 -2.46 17.04 -23.32
C LYS A 3 -1.53 15.84 -23.30
N ASP A 4 -0.29 16.07 -23.69
CA ASP A 4 0.74 15.03 -23.61
C ASP A 4 1.42 15.10 -22.24
N TYR A 5 1.17 14.10 -21.42
CA TYR A 5 1.78 13.97 -20.09
C TYR A 5 2.96 13.02 -20.10
N LYS A 6 3.77 13.12 -21.13
CA LYS A 6 4.89 12.23 -21.39
C LYS A 6 5.76 11.96 -20.17
N HIS A 7 6.13 13.00 -19.42
CA HIS A 7 7.05 12.84 -18.30
C HIS A 7 6.44 12.07 -17.12
N ILE A 8 5.13 12.16 -16.94
CA ILE A 8 4.44 11.44 -15.86
C ILE A 8 4.52 9.93 -16.07
N PHE A 9 4.47 9.51 -17.33
CA PHE A 9 4.45 8.08 -17.67
C PHE A 9 5.82 7.50 -17.97
N GLU A 10 6.88 8.28 -17.83
CA GLU A 10 8.24 7.78 -17.98
C GLU A 10 8.66 6.99 -16.74
N PRO A 11 9.43 5.90 -16.91
CA PRO A 11 9.99 5.18 -15.76
C PRO A 11 10.89 6.08 -14.92
N PHE A 12 10.96 5.80 -13.64
CA PHE A 12 11.81 6.52 -12.70
C PHE A 12 12.57 5.52 -11.84
N THR A 13 13.86 5.75 -11.69
CA THR A 13 14.73 4.85 -10.95
C THR A 13 15.25 5.52 -9.68
N VAL A 14 15.05 4.85 -8.55
CA VAL A 14 15.60 5.23 -7.26
C VAL A 14 16.57 4.13 -6.85
N ARG A 15 17.87 4.39 -6.94
CA ARG A 15 18.91 3.39 -6.72
C ARG A 15 18.69 2.15 -7.58
N ARG A 16 18.32 1.01 -6.96
CA ARG A 16 18.09 -0.25 -7.67
C ARG A 16 16.63 -0.51 -8.02
N MET A 17 15.73 0.40 -7.62
CA MET A 17 14.31 0.24 -7.86
C MET A 17 13.88 1.11 -9.04
N THR A 18 13.24 0.49 -10.01
CA THR A 18 12.66 1.21 -11.14
C THR A 18 11.15 1.06 -11.09
N VAL A 19 10.44 2.20 -11.05
CA VAL A 19 8.98 2.23 -11.11
C VAL A 19 8.55 2.60 -12.52
N LYS A 20 7.41 2.04 -12.96
CA LYS A 20 6.97 2.16 -14.34
C LYS A 20 6.53 3.56 -14.75
N ASN A 21 6.15 4.38 -13.79
CA ASN A 21 5.75 5.76 -14.04
C ASN A 21 6.00 6.58 -12.77
N ARG A 22 5.70 7.88 -12.84
CA ARG A 22 5.95 8.83 -11.74
C ARG A 22 4.72 9.15 -10.92
N ILE A 23 3.72 8.28 -10.97
CA ILE A 23 2.51 8.42 -10.18
C ILE A 23 2.68 7.61 -8.89
N MET A 24 2.58 8.29 -7.77
CA MET A 24 2.72 7.66 -6.45
C MET A 24 1.46 7.89 -5.64
N MET A 25 0.92 6.80 -5.08
CA MET A 25 -0.15 6.89 -4.10
C MET A 25 0.46 7.14 -2.73
N THR A 26 0.07 8.25 -2.11
CA THR A 26 0.53 8.58 -0.75
C THR A 26 -0.25 7.81 0.30
N PRO A 27 0.30 7.63 1.53
CA PRO A 27 -0.39 6.88 2.56
C PRO A 27 -1.72 7.54 2.97
N MET A 28 -2.78 6.72 3.05
CA MET A 28 -4.09 7.17 3.49
C MET A 28 -4.72 6.08 4.35
N GLY A 29 -5.07 6.40 5.60
CA GLY A 29 -5.70 5.45 6.51
C GLY A 29 -7.11 5.08 6.05
N THR A 30 -7.38 3.79 5.90
CA THR A 30 -8.67 3.28 5.42
C THR A 30 -9.52 2.70 6.53
N ASN A 31 -8.91 2.27 7.63
CA ASN A 31 -9.56 1.50 8.69
C ASN A 31 -10.16 0.18 8.20
N TYR A 32 -9.61 -0.38 7.13
CA TYR A 32 -10.07 -1.65 6.57
C TYR A 32 -9.40 -2.87 7.21
N GLY A 33 -8.47 -2.66 8.15
CA GLY A 33 -7.79 -3.76 8.83
C GLY A 33 -8.74 -4.58 9.68
N GLU A 34 -8.35 -5.82 9.98
CA GLU A 34 -9.06 -6.64 10.94
C GLU A 34 -8.85 -6.09 12.36
N GLN A 35 -9.72 -6.46 13.30
CA GLN A 35 -9.54 -6.05 14.70
C GLN A 35 -8.23 -6.59 15.28
N SER A 36 -7.76 -7.73 14.77
CA SER A 36 -6.47 -8.29 15.14
C SER A 36 -5.28 -7.49 14.63
N GLY A 37 -5.50 -6.56 13.72
CA GLY A 37 -4.44 -5.78 13.08
C GLY A 37 -3.94 -6.37 11.76
N GLU A 38 -4.43 -7.54 11.36
CA GLU A 38 -4.07 -8.13 10.09
C GLU A 38 -4.66 -7.34 8.92
N MET A 39 -3.96 -7.37 7.78
CA MET A 39 -4.50 -6.80 6.56
C MET A 39 -5.68 -7.65 6.09
N SER A 40 -6.83 -7.02 5.89
CA SER A 40 -8.04 -7.70 5.42
C SER A 40 -7.98 -7.94 3.91
N PHE A 41 -8.85 -8.83 3.41
CA PHE A 41 -8.99 -9.00 1.97
C PHE A 41 -9.55 -7.75 1.31
N LEU A 42 -10.40 -6.99 2.01
CA LEU A 42 -10.87 -5.70 1.54
C LEU A 42 -9.70 -4.73 1.35
N HIS A 43 -8.76 -4.74 2.27
CA HIS A 43 -7.52 -3.97 2.19
C HIS A 43 -6.71 -4.33 0.94
N ILE A 44 -6.47 -5.62 0.76
CA ILE A 44 -5.71 -6.13 -0.37
C ILE A 44 -6.38 -5.73 -1.68
N ASN A 45 -7.69 -5.89 -1.77
CA ASN A 45 -8.45 -5.49 -2.97
C ASN A 45 -8.36 -3.98 -3.21
N TYR A 46 -8.39 -3.18 -2.17
CA TYR A 46 -8.25 -1.73 -2.28
C TYR A 46 -6.96 -1.35 -2.97
N TYR A 47 -5.85 -1.92 -2.55
CA TYR A 47 -4.55 -1.65 -3.16
C TYR A 47 -4.40 -2.27 -4.54
N GLU A 48 -4.97 -3.46 -4.75
CA GLU A 48 -4.96 -4.11 -6.06
C GLU A 48 -5.63 -3.25 -7.11
N GLN A 49 -6.77 -2.64 -6.79
CA GLN A 49 -7.48 -1.78 -7.74
C GLN A 49 -6.65 -0.56 -8.12
N ARG A 50 -5.90 0.01 -7.19
CA ARG A 50 -5.02 1.14 -7.48
C ARG A 50 -3.84 0.72 -8.34
N ALA A 51 -3.27 -0.45 -8.09
CA ALA A 51 -2.18 -0.99 -8.90
C ALA A 51 -2.65 -1.27 -10.32
N LYS A 52 -3.81 -1.88 -10.49
CA LYS A 52 -4.40 -2.15 -11.80
C LYS A 52 -4.74 -0.87 -12.56
N GLY A 53 -5.09 0.19 -11.84
CA GLY A 53 -5.36 1.50 -12.43
C GLY A 53 -4.14 2.21 -12.98
N GLY A 54 -2.93 1.70 -12.73
CA GLY A 54 -1.71 2.24 -13.32
C GLY A 54 -0.76 2.95 -12.37
N THR A 55 -1.06 2.99 -11.06
CA THR A 55 -0.16 3.61 -10.08
C THR A 55 1.20 2.93 -10.08
N GLY A 56 2.27 3.71 -10.21
CA GLY A 56 3.63 3.18 -10.29
C GLY A 56 4.23 2.78 -8.95
N LEU A 57 3.91 3.52 -7.90
CA LEU A 57 4.41 3.27 -6.55
C LEU A 57 3.27 3.51 -5.56
N ILE A 58 3.04 2.56 -4.68
CA ILE A 58 2.02 2.66 -3.64
C ILE A 58 2.70 2.66 -2.27
N MET A 59 2.41 3.68 -1.48
CA MET A 59 2.78 3.68 -0.06
C MET A 59 1.57 3.22 0.74
N VAL A 60 1.75 2.11 1.46
CA VAL A 60 0.70 1.56 2.30
C VAL A 60 0.43 2.51 3.46
N GLU A 61 -0.80 2.51 3.94
CA GLU A 61 -1.23 3.37 5.03
C GLU A 61 -0.43 3.16 6.32
N ASN A 62 -0.64 4.04 7.29
CA ASN A 62 0.03 3.94 8.58
C ASN A 62 -0.25 2.57 9.22
N ALA A 63 0.82 1.93 9.66
CA ALA A 63 0.76 0.64 10.35
C ALA A 63 1.37 0.79 11.74
N SER A 64 0.71 0.22 12.74
CA SER A 64 1.19 0.29 14.11
C SER A 64 2.41 -0.60 14.30
N ILE A 65 3.45 -0.04 14.93
CA ILE A 65 4.65 -0.80 15.29
C ILE A 65 4.63 -1.24 16.75
N ASP A 66 3.63 -0.80 17.50
CA ASP A 66 3.46 -1.15 18.92
C ASP A 66 2.01 -0.89 19.33
N SER A 67 1.19 -1.91 19.27
CA SER A 67 -0.22 -1.82 19.61
C SER A 67 -0.42 -2.29 21.06
N PRO A 68 -1.34 -1.67 21.83
CA PRO A 68 -2.29 -0.62 21.41
C PRO A 68 -1.75 0.80 21.51
N GLU A 69 -0.62 1.02 22.14
CA GLU A 69 -0.11 2.36 22.46
C GLU A 69 0.22 3.18 21.21
N GLY A 70 0.75 2.52 20.18
CA GLY A 70 1.09 3.17 18.91
C GLY A 70 -0.02 3.13 17.87
N SER A 71 -1.25 2.78 18.25
CA SER A 71 -2.36 2.64 17.31
C SER A 71 -3.33 3.80 17.41
N ASN A 72 -3.89 4.19 16.26
CA ASN A 72 -4.90 5.24 16.18
C ASN A 72 -6.33 4.71 16.24
N GLY A 73 -6.53 3.40 16.28
CA GLY A 73 -7.85 2.78 16.32
C GLY A 73 -7.78 1.27 16.32
N THR A 74 -8.96 0.63 16.40
CA THR A 74 -9.04 -0.82 16.54
C THR A 74 -8.90 -1.58 15.22
N THR A 75 -9.10 -0.89 14.10
CA THR A 75 -9.01 -1.50 12.76
C THR A 75 -7.80 -1.01 11.98
N GLN A 76 -6.83 -0.45 12.68
CA GLN A 76 -5.58 -0.02 12.07
C GLN A 76 -4.70 -1.22 11.76
N LEU A 77 -4.03 -1.17 10.61
CA LEU A 77 -3.04 -2.18 10.24
C LEU A 77 -1.90 -2.22 11.26
N ARG A 78 -1.38 -3.41 11.52
CA ARG A 78 -0.25 -3.61 12.45
C ARG A 78 0.88 -4.35 11.77
N ILE A 79 2.11 -4.02 12.17
CA ILE A 79 3.32 -4.71 11.71
C ILE A 79 4.24 -5.05 12.89
N ASP A 80 3.68 -5.10 14.11
CA ASP A 80 4.45 -5.29 15.34
C ASP A 80 4.60 -6.76 15.74
N HIS A 81 4.23 -7.71 14.90
CA HIS A 81 4.39 -9.13 15.17
C HIS A 81 4.44 -9.94 13.88
N ASP A 82 5.12 -11.10 13.94
CA ASP A 82 5.27 -11.98 12.79
C ASP A 82 3.95 -12.55 12.28
N ASN A 83 2.90 -12.55 13.11
CA ASN A 83 1.57 -13.00 12.72
C ASN A 83 0.99 -12.22 11.54
N TYR A 84 1.49 -11.02 11.27
CA TYR A 84 0.99 -10.15 10.21
C TYR A 84 1.69 -10.36 8.87
N ILE A 85 2.76 -11.13 8.85
CA ILE A 85 3.54 -11.39 7.63
C ILE A 85 2.72 -12.07 6.53
N PRO A 86 1.92 -13.14 6.81
CA PRO A 86 1.20 -13.83 5.74
C PRO A 86 0.29 -12.93 4.89
N ARG A 87 -0.46 -12.04 5.53
CA ARG A 87 -1.37 -11.14 4.78
C ARG A 87 -0.61 -10.04 4.06
N LEU A 88 0.48 -9.55 4.62
CA LEU A 88 1.35 -8.59 3.96
C LEU A 88 2.04 -9.21 2.75
N PHE A 89 2.47 -10.47 2.87
CA PHE A 89 3.01 -11.21 1.74
C PHE A 89 1.98 -11.37 0.63
N LYS A 90 0.73 -11.66 1.00
CA LYS A 90 -0.37 -11.76 0.04
C LYS A 90 -0.59 -10.45 -0.70
N LEU A 91 -0.49 -9.32 0.01
CA LEU A 91 -0.60 -8.00 -0.59
C LEU A 91 0.48 -7.79 -1.65
N THR A 92 1.74 -8.00 -1.30
CA THR A 92 2.85 -7.77 -2.23
C THR A 92 2.77 -8.68 -3.43
N GLU A 93 2.36 -9.94 -3.22
CA GLU A 93 2.17 -10.91 -4.30
C GLU A 93 1.06 -10.47 -5.25
N THR A 94 -0.03 -9.93 -4.70
CA THR A 94 -1.18 -9.48 -5.49
C THR A 94 -0.85 -8.25 -6.33
N ILE A 95 -0.09 -7.31 -5.76
CA ILE A 95 0.26 -6.05 -6.44
C ILE A 95 1.33 -6.25 -7.50
N HIS A 96 2.31 -7.07 -7.23
CA HIS A 96 3.40 -7.36 -8.15
C HIS A 96 3.02 -8.49 -9.09
#